data_787403196be1274d083af5997c9843cb
#
_entry.id   787403196be1274d083af5997c9843cb
#
_cell.length_a   1.000
_cell.length_b   1.000
_cell.length_c   1.000
_cell.angle_alpha   90.00
_cell.angle_beta   90.00
_cell.angle_gamma   90.00
#
_symmetry.space_group_name_H-M   'P 1'
#
loop_
_entity.id
_entity.type
_entity.pdbx_description
1 polymer ?
#
loop_
_entity_poly.entity_id
_entity_poly.type
_entity_poly.pdbx_seq_one_letter_code
_entity_poly.pdbx_strand_id
1 'polypeptide(L)'
;MALVGPNGAGKSTLIKTILKFLKQITGKIKINGKNLAYVPQRNSVDWDFPTTLFDVVEMGCYGRVGLFKRVNKEEKQKVLKAIEQVGMLDFKDRQISELSGGQQQRAFIARALVQEADIYLMDEPFQGVDSTTEKSIVDILKKLKSEGKTLIVVHHDLQTVPTYFETVTF
;
A
#
# COMPACT_ATOMS: atom_id res chain seq x y z
N MET A 1 0.30 -1.29 -13.70
CA MET A 1 0.20 -2.68 -14.18
C MET A 1 -0.67 -3.48 -13.21
N ALA A 2 -1.63 -4.24 -13.72
CA ALA A 2 -2.38 -5.21 -12.92
C ALA A 2 -1.75 -6.59 -13.02
N LEU A 3 -1.66 -7.31 -11.91
CA LEU A 3 -1.35 -8.73 -11.84
C LEU A 3 -2.65 -9.47 -11.52
N VAL A 4 -3.14 -10.22 -12.48
CA VAL A 4 -4.46 -10.86 -12.44
C VAL A 4 -4.33 -12.38 -12.50
N GLY A 5 -5.30 -13.09 -11.96
CA GLY A 5 -5.34 -14.56 -12.01
C GLY A 5 -6.23 -15.13 -10.90
N PRO A 6 -6.59 -16.42 -10.97
CA PRO A 6 -7.44 -17.06 -9.98
C PRO A 6 -6.76 -17.10 -8.59
N ASN A 7 -7.57 -17.35 -7.56
CA ASN A 7 -7.05 -17.58 -6.22
C ASN A 7 -6.12 -18.80 -6.23
N GLY A 8 -5.00 -18.71 -5.53
CA GLY A 8 -3.98 -19.77 -5.53
C GLY A 8 -2.97 -19.73 -6.68
N ALA A 9 -3.12 -18.85 -7.69
CA ALA A 9 -2.18 -18.71 -8.81
C ALA A 9 -0.77 -18.21 -8.43
N GLY A 10 -0.53 -17.89 -7.16
CA GLY A 10 0.79 -17.46 -6.68
C GLY A 10 1.04 -15.94 -6.73
N LYS A 11 0.03 -15.10 -7.00
CA LYS A 11 0.18 -13.64 -7.08
C LYS A 11 0.83 -13.02 -5.83
N SER A 12 0.27 -13.29 -4.66
CA SER A 12 0.82 -12.81 -3.37
C SER A 12 2.18 -13.45 -3.07
N THR A 13 2.41 -14.70 -3.50
CA THR A 13 3.71 -15.38 -3.40
C THR A 13 4.75 -14.65 -4.24
N LEU A 14 4.42 -14.24 -5.45
CA LEU A 14 5.31 -13.44 -6.31
C LEU A 14 5.66 -12.11 -5.65
N ILE A 15 4.67 -11.37 -5.14
CA ILE A 15 4.91 -10.11 -4.41
C ILE A 15 5.85 -10.34 -3.21
N LYS A 16 5.54 -11.35 -2.36
CA LYS A 16 6.37 -11.69 -1.19
C LYS A 16 7.80 -12.09 -1.57
N THR A 17 7.98 -12.73 -2.74
CA THR A 17 9.31 -13.08 -3.26
C THR A 17 10.06 -11.84 -3.76
N ILE A 18 9.38 -10.90 -4.44
CA ILE A 18 9.95 -9.61 -4.85
C ILE A 18 10.42 -8.82 -3.62
N LEU A 19 9.62 -8.83 -2.55
CA LEU A 19 9.94 -8.17 -1.27
C LEU A 19 11.00 -8.91 -0.45
N LYS A 20 11.48 -10.06 -0.92
CA LYS A 20 12.43 -10.95 -0.21
C LYS A 20 11.89 -11.51 1.11
N PHE A 21 10.58 -11.53 1.32
CA PHE A 21 9.94 -12.22 2.44
C PHE A 21 9.97 -13.74 2.24
N LEU A 22 10.01 -14.19 0.98
CA LEU A 22 10.18 -15.58 0.60
C LEU A 22 11.45 -15.73 -0.23
N LYS A 23 12.18 -16.82 0.03
CA LYS A 23 13.38 -17.17 -0.76
C LYS A 23 12.94 -17.72 -2.11
N GLN A 24 13.46 -17.15 -3.21
CA GLN A 24 13.26 -17.72 -4.54
C GLN A 24 14.04 -19.04 -4.68
N ILE A 25 13.43 -20.02 -5.35
CA ILE A 25 14.04 -21.32 -5.59
C ILE A 25 14.89 -21.26 -6.87
N THR A 26 14.37 -20.65 -7.94
CA THR A 26 15.03 -20.51 -9.24
C THR A 26 14.75 -19.12 -9.83
N GLY A 27 15.49 -18.76 -10.87
CA GLY A 27 15.33 -17.49 -11.58
C GLY A 27 16.12 -16.33 -10.96
N LYS A 28 15.86 -15.11 -11.43
CA LYS A 28 16.48 -13.87 -10.94
C LYS A 28 15.45 -12.75 -10.90
N ILE A 29 15.42 -11.99 -9.81
CA ILE A 29 14.63 -10.76 -9.68
C ILE A 29 15.62 -9.60 -9.69
N LYS A 30 15.46 -8.69 -10.65
CA LYS A 30 16.26 -7.47 -10.75
C LYS A 30 15.37 -6.26 -10.56
N ILE A 31 15.65 -5.47 -9.52
CA ILE A 31 14.97 -4.21 -9.23
C ILE A 31 16.01 -3.10 -9.46
N ASN A 32 15.75 -2.23 -10.43
CA ASN A 32 16.70 -1.20 -10.82
C ASN A 32 16.66 -0.04 -9.82
N GLY A 33 17.41 -0.18 -8.72
CA GLY A 33 17.88 0.88 -7.83
C GLY A 33 16.80 1.72 -7.14
N LYS A 34 15.62 1.15 -6.87
CA LYS A 34 14.47 1.91 -6.42
C LYS A 34 13.92 1.44 -5.08
N ASN A 35 13.40 2.37 -4.29
CA ASN A 35 12.71 2.06 -3.06
C ASN A 35 11.35 1.42 -3.35
N LEU A 36 11.01 0.38 -2.58
CA LEU A 36 9.75 -0.35 -2.68
C LEU A 36 8.85 -0.02 -1.50
N ALA A 37 7.59 0.30 -1.76
CA ALA A 37 6.53 0.34 -0.75
C ALA A 37 5.56 -0.83 -0.99
N TYR A 38 5.03 -1.37 0.10
CA TYR A 38 4.11 -2.49 0.07
C TYR A 38 2.84 -2.21 0.85
N VAL A 39 1.71 -2.42 0.19
CA VAL A 39 0.38 -2.44 0.79
C VAL A 39 -0.09 -3.89 0.84
N PRO A 40 -0.14 -4.52 2.03
CA PRO A 40 -0.58 -5.89 2.19
C PRO A 40 -2.08 -6.03 1.98
N GLN A 41 -2.53 -7.25 1.70
CA GLN A 41 -3.93 -7.60 1.75
C GLN A 41 -4.47 -7.39 3.17
N ARG A 42 -5.63 -6.76 3.30
CA ARG A 42 -6.22 -6.38 4.59
C ARG A 42 -6.35 -7.57 5.56
N ASN A 43 -6.78 -8.73 5.07
CA ASN A 43 -7.00 -9.93 5.89
C ASN A 43 -5.70 -10.56 6.44
N SER A 44 -4.53 -10.10 6.00
CA SER A 44 -3.22 -10.58 6.48
C SER A 44 -2.65 -9.75 7.63
N VAL A 45 -3.39 -8.77 8.13
CA VAL A 45 -2.95 -7.81 9.14
C VAL A 45 -3.73 -8.03 10.43
N ASP A 46 -3.03 -8.00 11.57
CA ASP A 46 -3.66 -7.94 12.89
C ASP A 46 -4.10 -6.50 13.17
N TRP A 47 -5.41 -6.29 13.23
CA TRP A 47 -6.03 -4.98 13.43
C TRP A 47 -6.31 -4.67 14.90
N ASP A 48 -6.15 -5.64 15.80
CA ASP A 48 -6.41 -5.46 17.25
C ASP A 48 -5.20 -4.89 18.00
N PHE A 49 -4.11 -4.63 17.28
CA PHE A 49 -2.92 -4.02 17.86
C PHE A 49 -3.23 -2.58 18.33
N PRO A 50 -2.94 -2.22 19.61
CA PRO A 50 -3.29 -0.93 20.21
C PRO A 50 -2.40 0.20 19.67
N THR A 51 -2.73 0.70 18.51
CA THR A 51 -1.98 1.77 17.81
C THR A 51 -2.95 2.72 17.11
N THR A 52 -2.57 3.99 16.96
CA THR A 52 -3.37 4.98 16.25
C THR A 52 -3.11 4.92 14.74
N LEU A 53 -3.99 5.55 13.96
CA LEU A 53 -3.76 5.76 12.53
C LEU A 53 -2.43 6.49 12.28
N PHE A 54 -2.14 7.53 13.07
CA PHE A 54 -0.90 8.29 12.96
C PHE A 54 0.32 7.40 13.13
N ASP A 55 0.33 6.56 14.19
CA ASP A 55 1.44 5.67 14.49
C ASP A 55 1.66 4.65 13.36
N VAL A 56 0.57 4.06 12.82
CA VAL A 56 0.65 3.12 11.69
C VAL A 56 1.30 3.78 10.47
N VAL A 57 0.95 5.03 10.16
CA VAL A 57 1.54 5.75 9.03
C VAL A 57 2.98 6.16 9.33
N GLU A 58 3.30 6.58 10.57
CA GLU A 58 4.66 6.90 11.02
C GLU A 58 5.62 5.72 10.88
N MET A 59 5.15 4.49 11.09
CA MET A 59 5.97 3.28 10.85
C MET A 59 6.52 3.21 9.42
N GLY A 60 5.86 3.83 8.44
CA GLY A 60 6.38 3.95 7.08
C GLY A 60 7.68 4.75 6.96
N CYS A 61 7.99 5.61 7.94
CA CYS A 61 9.23 6.39 7.95
C CYS A 61 10.44 5.57 8.42
N TYR A 62 10.23 4.46 9.14
CA TYR A 62 11.31 3.75 9.83
C TYR A 62 12.38 3.17 8.90
N GLY A 63 12.02 2.81 7.67
CA GLY A 63 12.99 2.39 6.66
C GLY A 63 14.03 3.47 6.31
N ARG A 64 13.64 4.74 6.42
CA ARG A 64 14.48 5.90 6.10
C ARG A 64 15.13 6.49 7.34
N VAL A 65 14.38 6.62 8.44
CA VAL A 65 14.86 7.23 9.69
C VAL A 65 15.68 6.24 10.52
N GLY A 66 15.36 4.95 10.46
CA GLY A 66 15.91 3.88 11.31
C GLY A 66 15.01 3.56 12.50
N LEU A 67 14.98 2.29 12.87
CA LEU A 67 14.02 1.72 13.84
C LEU A 67 14.17 2.30 15.27
N PHE A 68 15.37 2.74 15.64
CA PHE A 68 15.68 3.23 17.00
C PHE A 68 15.83 4.75 17.07
N LYS A 69 15.59 5.46 15.98
CA LYS A 69 15.65 6.93 15.96
C LYS A 69 14.26 7.52 16.08
N ARG A 70 14.15 8.62 16.82
CA ARG A 70 12.89 9.38 16.88
C ARG A 70 12.60 10.04 15.54
N VAL A 71 11.35 9.92 15.10
CA VAL A 71 10.85 10.61 13.92
C VAL A 71 10.86 12.12 14.20
N ASN A 72 11.58 12.88 13.39
CA ASN A 72 11.72 14.32 13.56
C ASN A 72 10.46 15.08 13.09
N LYS A 73 10.45 16.40 13.28
CA LYS A 73 9.31 17.25 12.93
C LYS A 73 8.99 17.24 11.44
N GLU A 74 9.99 17.18 10.58
CA GLU A 74 9.83 17.14 9.13
C GLU A 74 9.15 15.84 8.69
N GLU A 75 9.61 14.69 9.19
CA GLU A 75 8.99 13.40 8.89
C GLU A 75 7.55 13.32 9.42
N LYS A 76 7.26 13.89 10.59
CA LYS A 76 5.89 14.00 11.11
C LYS A 76 4.98 14.83 10.20
N GLN A 77 5.47 15.87 9.56
CA GLN A 77 4.72 16.62 8.56
C GLN A 77 4.43 15.78 7.32
N LYS A 78 5.36 14.93 6.88
CA LYS A 78 5.13 13.98 5.78
C LYS A 78 4.05 12.96 6.15
N VAL A 79 4.05 12.47 7.41
CA VAL A 79 3.00 11.58 7.92
C VAL A 79 1.63 12.24 7.83
N LEU A 80 1.49 13.46 8.35
CA LEU A 80 0.22 14.21 8.29
C LEU A 80 -0.24 14.43 6.84
N LYS A 81 0.68 14.81 5.95
CA LYS A 81 0.39 14.98 4.53
C LYS A 81 -0.08 13.68 3.86
N ALA A 82 0.53 12.54 4.20
CA ALA A 82 0.11 11.26 3.68
C ALA A 82 -1.29 10.86 4.18
N ILE A 83 -1.60 11.13 5.47
CA ILE A 83 -2.94 10.92 6.05
C ILE A 83 -3.98 11.82 5.38
N GLU A 84 -3.64 13.09 5.12
CA GLU A 84 -4.50 14.04 4.40
C GLU A 84 -4.78 13.59 2.97
N GLN A 85 -3.76 13.10 2.26
CA GLN A 85 -3.90 12.61 0.87
C GLN A 85 -4.90 11.46 0.72
N VAL A 86 -5.10 10.67 1.77
CA VAL A 86 -6.10 9.59 1.80
C VAL A 86 -7.42 10.03 2.45
N GLY A 87 -7.60 11.32 2.77
CA GLY A 87 -8.82 11.87 3.37
C GLY A 87 -9.10 11.35 4.78
N MET A 88 -8.06 11.18 5.60
CA MET A 88 -8.18 10.56 6.92
C MET A 88 -7.69 11.44 8.07
N LEU A 89 -7.49 12.75 7.85
CA LEU A 89 -6.86 13.62 8.84
C LEU A 89 -7.65 13.70 10.15
N ASP A 90 -9.00 13.72 10.08
CA ASP A 90 -9.87 13.76 11.25
C ASP A 90 -9.84 12.47 12.10
N PHE A 91 -9.25 11.42 11.55
CA PHE A 91 -9.13 10.10 12.19
C PHE A 91 -7.72 9.81 12.71
N LYS A 92 -6.77 10.75 12.58
CA LYS A 92 -5.34 10.51 12.85
C LYS A 92 -5.05 9.95 14.24
N ASP A 93 -5.81 10.36 15.24
CA ASP A 93 -5.64 9.97 16.64
C ASP A 93 -6.53 8.76 17.05
N ARG A 94 -7.36 8.22 16.12
CA ARG A 94 -8.18 7.03 16.38
C ARG A 94 -7.37 5.77 16.39
N GLN A 95 -7.76 4.83 17.22
CA GLN A 95 -7.24 3.47 17.21
C GLN A 95 -7.52 2.80 15.87
N ILE A 96 -6.55 2.04 15.35
CA ILE A 96 -6.68 1.38 14.05
C ILE A 96 -7.81 0.34 14.04
N SER A 97 -8.10 -0.29 15.18
CA SER A 97 -9.20 -1.24 15.39
C SER A 97 -10.58 -0.60 15.28
N GLU A 98 -10.70 0.69 15.56
CA GLU A 98 -11.98 1.44 15.51
C GLU A 98 -12.32 1.93 14.10
N LEU A 99 -11.42 1.76 13.16
CA LEU A 99 -11.60 2.19 11.78
C LEU A 99 -12.38 1.15 10.97
N SER A 100 -13.26 1.61 10.08
CA SER A 100 -13.92 0.74 9.10
C SER A 100 -12.90 0.06 8.17
N GLY A 101 -13.29 -1.04 7.50
CA GLY A 101 -12.41 -1.74 6.58
C GLY A 101 -11.82 -0.87 5.48
N GLY A 102 -12.61 0.02 4.89
CA GLY A 102 -12.13 0.98 3.90
C GLY A 102 -11.21 2.04 4.50
N GLN A 103 -11.42 2.45 5.75
CA GLN A 103 -10.53 3.37 6.47
C GLN A 103 -9.20 2.68 6.80
N GLN A 104 -9.22 1.43 7.26
CA GLN A 104 -8.01 0.63 7.49
C GLN A 104 -7.18 0.47 6.21
N GLN A 105 -7.84 0.21 5.08
CA GLN A 105 -7.18 0.10 3.79
C GLN A 105 -6.49 1.43 3.40
N ARG A 106 -7.18 2.56 3.57
CA ARG A 106 -6.60 3.89 3.33
C ARG A 106 -5.43 4.20 4.27
N ALA A 107 -5.48 3.74 5.53
CA ALA A 107 -4.36 3.86 6.47
C ALA A 107 -3.09 3.19 5.94
N PHE A 108 -3.20 1.97 5.40
CA PHE A 108 -2.06 1.25 4.82
C PHE A 108 -1.57 1.87 3.52
N ILE A 109 -2.45 2.46 2.72
CA ILE A 109 -2.04 3.27 1.56
C ILE A 109 -1.25 4.50 2.04
N ALA A 110 -1.72 5.24 3.05
CA ALA A 110 -0.99 6.37 3.63
C ALA A 110 0.39 5.96 4.15
N ARG A 111 0.48 4.79 4.82
CA ARG A 111 1.76 4.21 5.27
C ARG A 111 2.72 3.91 4.11
N ALA A 112 2.19 3.52 2.95
CA ALA A 112 3.00 3.33 1.76
C ALA A 112 3.41 4.67 1.13
N LEU A 113 2.51 5.66 1.10
CA LEU A 113 2.78 6.99 0.54
C LEU A 113 3.91 7.72 1.27
N VAL A 114 3.92 7.68 2.61
CA VAL A 114 4.95 8.35 3.41
C VAL A 114 6.37 7.81 3.16
N GLN A 115 6.49 6.61 2.60
CA GLN A 115 7.78 6.03 2.20
C GLN A 115 8.40 6.74 1.00
N GLU A 116 7.63 7.52 0.24
CA GLU A 116 8.07 8.23 -0.98
C GLU A 116 8.76 7.28 -1.98
N ALA A 117 8.24 6.06 -2.09
CA ALA A 117 8.83 5.00 -2.91
C ALA A 117 8.73 5.31 -4.42
N ASP A 118 9.54 4.60 -5.20
CA ASP A 118 9.46 4.64 -6.67
C ASP A 118 8.55 3.55 -7.22
N ILE A 119 8.43 2.45 -6.48
CA ILE A 119 7.63 1.28 -6.86
C ILE A 119 6.68 0.94 -5.71
N TYR A 120 5.41 0.84 -6.01
CA TYR A 120 4.36 0.44 -5.08
C TYR A 120 3.81 -0.92 -5.46
N LEU A 121 3.93 -1.88 -4.56
CA LEU A 121 3.33 -3.21 -4.67
C LEU A 121 2.09 -3.25 -3.80
N MET A 122 0.94 -3.57 -4.36
CA MET A 122 -0.33 -3.58 -3.63
C MET A 122 -1.05 -4.91 -3.85
N ASP A 123 -1.37 -5.56 -2.75
CA ASP A 123 -2.06 -6.85 -2.78
C ASP A 123 -3.55 -6.66 -2.47
N GLU A 124 -4.38 -6.71 -3.50
CA GLU A 124 -5.84 -6.52 -3.46
C GLU A 124 -6.30 -5.25 -2.72
N PRO A 125 -5.83 -4.04 -3.12
CA PRO A 125 -6.11 -2.80 -2.38
C PRO A 125 -7.58 -2.38 -2.40
N PHE A 126 -8.41 -2.99 -3.23
CA PHE A 126 -9.85 -2.70 -3.35
C PHE A 126 -10.73 -3.72 -2.63
N GLN A 127 -10.14 -4.76 -2.01
CA GLN A 127 -10.92 -5.81 -1.36
C GLN A 127 -11.69 -5.31 -0.14
N GLY A 128 -13.00 -5.52 -0.14
CA GLY A 128 -13.86 -5.20 1.01
C GLY A 128 -14.03 -3.70 1.27
N VAL A 129 -13.81 -2.85 0.26
CA VAL A 129 -14.11 -1.42 0.33
C VAL A 129 -15.39 -1.10 -0.44
N ASP A 130 -16.08 -0.05 -0.02
CA ASP A 130 -17.22 0.50 -0.75
C ASP A 130 -16.78 1.26 -2.01
N SER A 131 -17.72 1.52 -2.93
CA SER A 131 -17.45 2.17 -4.21
C SER A 131 -16.87 3.59 -4.11
N THR A 132 -17.19 4.31 -3.03
CA THR A 132 -16.66 5.65 -2.78
C THR A 132 -15.19 5.59 -2.37
N THR A 133 -14.87 4.66 -1.47
CA THR A 133 -13.49 4.38 -1.05
C THR A 133 -12.67 3.85 -2.22
N GLU A 134 -13.22 2.97 -3.06
CA GLU A 134 -12.56 2.45 -4.25
C GLU A 134 -12.16 3.58 -5.21
N LYS A 135 -13.09 4.49 -5.53
CA LYS A 135 -12.80 5.68 -6.36
C LYS A 135 -11.67 6.53 -5.78
N SER A 136 -11.72 6.79 -4.48
CA SER A 136 -10.66 7.55 -3.79
C SER A 136 -9.30 6.87 -3.91
N ILE A 137 -9.23 5.55 -3.76
CA ILE A 137 -7.99 4.78 -3.95
C ILE A 137 -7.51 4.89 -5.41
N VAL A 138 -8.39 4.73 -6.38
CA VAL A 138 -8.06 4.86 -7.80
C VAL A 138 -7.49 6.24 -8.13
N ASP A 139 -8.05 7.30 -7.58
CA ASP A 139 -7.54 8.66 -7.79
C ASP A 139 -6.13 8.85 -7.21
N ILE A 140 -5.86 8.27 -6.04
CA ILE A 140 -4.51 8.24 -5.46
C ILE A 140 -3.54 7.49 -6.39
N LEU A 141 -3.94 6.32 -6.93
CA LEU A 141 -3.10 5.55 -7.83
C LEU A 141 -2.82 6.30 -9.15
N LYS A 142 -3.82 6.98 -9.72
CA LYS A 142 -3.66 7.83 -10.91
C LYS A 142 -2.68 8.96 -10.64
N LYS A 143 -2.76 9.60 -9.47
CA LYS A 143 -1.84 10.67 -9.07
C LYS A 143 -0.41 10.14 -8.97
N LEU A 144 -0.17 9.03 -8.26
CA LEU A 144 1.16 8.41 -8.19
C LEU A 144 1.71 8.08 -9.58
N LYS A 145 0.88 7.57 -10.48
CA LYS A 145 1.26 7.30 -11.86
C LYS A 145 1.68 8.58 -12.59
N SER A 146 0.92 9.67 -12.47
CA SER A 146 1.26 10.97 -13.08
C SER A 146 2.57 11.54 -12.54
N GLU A 147 2.96 11.19 -11.32
CA GLU A 147 4.24 11.52 -10.69
C GLU A 147 5.38 10.58 -11.13
N GLY A 148 5.16 9.70 -12.11
CA GLY A 148 6.15 8.79 -12.65
C GLY A 148 6.44 7.55 -11.79
N LYS A 149 5.59 7.25 -10.81
CA LYS A 149 5.73 6.06 -9.95
C LYS A 149 5.29 4.79 -10.67
N THR A 150 5.94 3.68 -10.36
CA THR A 150 5.57 2.35 -10.86
C THR A 150 4.60 1.69 -9.89
N LEU A 151 3.45 1.26 -10.39
CA LEU A 151 2.41 0.60 -9.60
C LEU A 151 2.21 -0.83 -10.10
N ILE A 152 2.31 -1.80 -9.20
CA ILE A 152 1.98 -3.21 -9.44
C ILE A 152 0.88 -3.58 -8.45
N VAL A 153 -0.30 -3.86 -8.98
CA VAL A 153 -1.51 -4.10 -8.18
C VAL A 153 -2.03 -5.49 -8.48
N VAL A 154 -2.12 -6.34 -7.47
CA VAL A 154 -2.86 -7.60 -7.56
C VAL A 154 -4.34 -7.27 -7.53
N HIS A 155 -5.06 -7.79 -8.52
CA HIS A 155 -6.50 -7.57 -8.64
C HIS A 155 -7.17 -8.86 -9.13
N HIS A 156 -8.37 -9.14 -8.65
CA HIS A 156 -9.10 -10.35 -9.02
C HIS A 156 -10.35 -10.08 -9.85
N ASP A 157 -10.85 -8.84 -9.85
CA ASP A 157 -12.03 -8.47 -10.65
C ASP A 157 -11.63 -8.03 -12.06
N LEU A 158 -11.85 -8.94 -13.01
CA LEU A 158 -11.54 -8.73 -14.43
C LEU A 158 -12.39 -7.62 -15.08
N GLN A 159 -13.55 -7.29 -14.51
CA GLN A 159 -14.46 -6.29 -15.11
C GLN A 159 -13.93 -4.86 -14.92
N THR A 160 -13.29 -4.59 -13.79
CA THR A 160 -12.75 -3.27 -13.47
C THR A 160 -11.32 -3.04 -13.99
N VAL A 161 -10.60 -4.12 -14.32
CA VAL A 161 -9.21 -4.05 -14.83
C VAL A 161 -9.05 -3.08 -16.02
N PRO A 162 -9.88 -3.14 -17.09
CA PRO A 162 -9.71 -2.24 -18.24
C PRO A 162 -9.89 -0.75 -17.90
N THR A 163 -10.67 -0.48 -16.84
CA THR A 163 -10.96 0.90 -16.39
C THR A 163 -9.80 1.50 -15.58
N TYR A 164 -9.06 0.66 -14.85
CA TYR A 164 -8.05 1.12 -13.89
C TYR A 164 -6.61 0.93 -14.36
N PHE A 165 -6.37 -0.01 -15.28
CA PHE A 165 -5.01 -0.41 -15.63
C PHE A 165 -4.79 -0.45 -17.14
N GLU A 166 -3.63 0.01 -17.59
CA GLU A 166 -3.22 -0.01 -19.01
C GLU A 166 -2.47 -1.29 -19.39
N THR A 167 -1.86 -1.94 -18.43
CA THR A 167 -1.07 -3.16 -18.62
C THR A 167 -1.54 -4.22 -17.66
N VAL A 168 -1.74 -5.42 -18.18
CA VAL A 168 -2.20 -6.59 -17.42
C VAL A 168 -1.22 -7.74 -17.63
N THR A 169 -0.95 -8.48 -16.56
CA THR A 169 -0.17 -9.73 -16.58
C THR A 169 -1.00 -10.81 -15.89
N PHE A 170 -1.06 -11.98 -16.52
CA PHE A 170 -1.75 -13.15 -16.02
C PHE A 170 -0.76 -14.16 -15.43
#